data_41059a072254a5283921fda509ce18cf
#
_entry.id   41059a072254a5283921fda509ce18cf
#
_cell.length_a   1.000
_cell.length_b   1.000
_cell.length_c   1.000
_cell.angle_alpha   90.00
_cell.angle_beta   90.00
_cell.angle_gamma   90.00
#
_symmetry.space_group_name_H-M   'P 1'
#
loop_
_entity.id
_entity.type
_entity.pdbx_description
1 polymer ?
#
loop_
_entity_poly.entity_id
_entity_poly.type
_entity_poly.pdbx_seq_one_letter_code
_entity_poly.pdbx_strand_id
1 'polypeptide(L)'
;NLTRLYWYTVEFGLIRQADGLRIYGAGIVSSSGESLHALGSPAPNRIGFDLERIMRTRYRIDTFQKTYFVIDSFEQLMRATGPDFSPIYAKLAAQDTIPAGEVREGDQVLQRGSGQGWAMDGDV
;
A
#
# COMPACT_ATOMS: atom_id res chain seq x y z
N ASN A 1 -13.15 0.13 3.09
CA ASN A 1 -12.38 0.82 2.04
C ASN A 1 -11.55 1.97 2.61
N LEU A 2 -12.16 2.84 3.40
CA LEU A 2 -11.45 3.96 4.02
C LEU A 2 -10.38 3.47 5.00
N THR A 3 -10.65 2.41 5.74
CA THR A 3 -9.68 1.79 6.64
C THR A 3 -8.45 1.30 5.86
N ARG A 4 -8.66 0.73 4.67
CA ARG A 4 -7.56 0.28 3.82
C ARG A 4 -6.72 1.44 3.30
N LEU A 5 -7.36 2.54 2.93
CA LEU A 5 -6.65 3.75 2.53
C LEU A 5 -5.78 4.28 3.67
N TYR A 6 -6.34 4.38 4.87
CA TYR A 6 -5.60 4.83 6.06
C TYR A 6 -4.41 3.91 6.33
N TRP A 7 -4.61 2.59 6.27
CA TRP A 7 -3.57 1.60 6.53
C TRP A 7 -2.39 1.76 5.57
N TYR A 8 -2.66 1.83 4.28
CA TYR A 8 -1.59 1.89 3.27
C TYR A 8 -0.95 3.26 3.11
N THR A 9 -1.46 4.28 3.75
CA THR A 9 -0.89 5.63 3.70
C THR A 9 -0.37 6.06 5.07
N VAL A 10 -1.24 6.44 5.98
CA VAL A 10 -0.86 7.00 7.29
C VAL A 10 -0.04 6.01 8.12
N GLU A 11 -0.38 4.72 8.07
CA GLU A 11 0.31 3.70 8.86
C GLU A 11 1.50 3.08 8.12
N PHE A 12 1.37 2.71 6.86
CA PHE A 12 2.38 1.92 6.15
C PHE A 12 2.78 2.48 4.80
N GLY A 13 2.70 3.80 4.63
CA GLY A 13 3.02 4.43 3.36
C GLY A 13 4.50 4.71 3.12
N LEU A 14 4.88 4.63 1.85
CA LEU A 14 6.20 5.03 1.36
C LEU A 14 6.07 6.21 0.40
N ILE A 15 7.14 7.00 0.31
CA ILE A 15 7.22 8.14 -0.60
C ILE A 15 8.48 8.04 -1.46
N ARG A 16 8.33 8.33 -2.75
CA ARG A 16 9.46 8.36 -3.68
C ARG A 16 10.08 9.74 -3.69
N GLN A 17 11.40 9.78 -3.47
CA GLN A 17 12.19 11.00 -3.53
C GLN A 17 13.30 10.84 -4.58
N ALA A 18 14.01 11.92 -4.87
CA ALA A 18 15.04 11.93 -5.92
C ALA A 18 16.13 10.87 -5.69
N ASP A 19 16.45 10.57 -4.45
CA ASP A 19 17.52 9.63 -4.07
C ASP A 19 17.00 8.27 -3.59
N GLY A 20 15.70 7.98 -3.78
CA GLY A 20 15.11 6.68 -3.45
C GLY A 20 13.85 6.77 -2.62
N LEU A 21 13.42 5.61 -2.13
CA LEU A 21 12.21 5.52 -1.32
C LEU A 21 12.47 5.92 0.13
N ARG A 22 11.47 6.56 0.74
CA ARG A 22 11.49 6.93 2.16
C ARG A 22 10.19 6.48 2.81
N ILE A 23 10.26 6.30 4.13
CA ILE A 23 9.11 5.91 4.95
C ILE A 23 8.43 7.17 5.47
N TYR A 24 7.10 7.24 5.37
CA TYR A 24 6.33 8.25 6.09
C TYR A 24 5.26 7.64 7.00
N GLY A 25 4.95 6.36 6.83
CA GLY A 25 3.92 5.68 7.61
C GLY A 25 4.35 5.46 9.07
N ALA A 26 3.49 5.87 10.01
CA ALA A 26 3.79 5.80 11.45
C ALA A 26 3.97 4.35 11.94
N GLY A 27 3.22 3.41 11.38
CA GLY A 27 3.33 2.00 11.74
C GLY A 27 4.65 1.38 11.35
N ILE A 28 5.25 1.83 10.23
CA ILE A 28 6.59 1.39 9.82
C ILE A 28 7.64 2.00 10.73
N VAL A 29 7.54 3.29 10.99
CA VAL A 29 8.53 4.03 11.79
C VAL A 29 8.62 3.46 13.21
N SER A 30 7.52 3.00 13.78
CA SER A 30 7.48 2.44 15.13
C SER A 30 8.00 1.00 15.20
N SER A 31 8.33 0.37 14.08
CA SER A 31 8.82 -1.01 14.01
C SER A 31 10.14 -1.06 13.26
N SER A 32 11.23 -1.37 13.96
CA SER A 32 12.55 -1.47 13.32
C SER A 32 12.60 -2.59 12.27
N GLY A 33 11.92 -3.71 12.53
CA GLY A 33 11.85 -4.81 11.58
C GLY A 33 11.10 -4.45 10.31
N GLU A 34 9.96 -3.75 10.44
CA GLU A 34 9.17 -3.34 9.28
C GLU A 34 9.91 -2.29 8.46
N SER A 35 10.66 -1.40 9.09
CA SER A 35 11.48 -0.39 8.37
C SER A 35 12.49 -1.06 7.45
N LEU A 36 13.20 -2.07 7.93
CA LEU A 36 14.14 -2.82 7.12
C LEU A 36 13.44 -3.58 6.01
N HIS A 37 12.30 -4.20 6.31
CA HIS A 37 11.50 -4.95 5.35
C HIS A 37 10.98 -4.04 4.22
N ALA A 38 10.44 -2.88 4.58
CA ALA A 38 9.82 -1.97 3.62
C ALA A 38 10.81 -1.42 2.60
N LEU A 39 12.02 -1.08 3.04
CA LEU A 39 13.02 -0.45 2.18
C LEU A 39 14.03 -1.42 1.59
N GLY A 40 14.38 -2.48 2.31
CA GLY A 40 15.51 -3.33 1.93
C GLY A 40 15.18 -4.75 1.50
N SER A 41 14.02 -5.28 1.88
CA SER A 41 13.68 -6.67 1.56
C SER A 41 13.25 -6.81 0.09
N PRO A 42 13.61 -7.91 -0.59
CA PRO A 42 13.07 -8.23 -1.91
C PRO A 42 11.66 -8.85 -1.85
N ALA A 43 11.16 -9.20 -0.66
CA ALA A 43 9.91 -9.94 -0.52
C ALA A 43 8.65 -9.13 -0.88
N PRO A 44 8.49 -7.85 -0.45
CA PRO A 44 7.24 -7.12 -0.72
C PRO A 44 7.21 -6.49 -2.11
N ASN A 45 5.99 -6.29 -2.60
CA ASN A 45 5.78 -5.44 -3.76
C ASN A 45 5.87 -3.97 -3.36
N ARG A 46 6.33 -3.13 -4.27
CA ARG A 46 6.29 -1.66 -4.13
C ARG A 46 5.61 -1.09 -5.36
N ILE A 47 4.41 -0.54 -5.17
CA ILE A 47 3.47 -0.16 -6.23
C ILE A 47 3.14 1.32 -6.07
N GLY A 48 3.08 2.05 -7.18
CA GLY A 48 2.68 3.44 -7.19
C GLY A 48 1.27 3.64 -6.66
N PHE A 49 1.05 4.75 -5.96
CA PHE A 49 -0.22 5.09 -5.34
C PHE A 49 -1.34 5.16 -6.38
N ASP A 50 -2.45 4.48 -6.09
CA ASP A 50 -3.71 4.58 -6.82
C ASP A 50 -4.84 4.43 -5.81
N LEU A 51 -5.70 5.45 -5.70
CA LEU A 51 -6.70 5.53 -4.64
C LEU A 51 -7.64 4.31 -4.63
N GLU A 52 -8.24 4.00 -5.77
CA GLU A 52 -9.22 2.92 -5.86
C GLU A 52 -8.56 1.56 -5.67
N ARG A 53 -7.38 1.38 -6.22
CA ARG A 53 -6.58 0.15 -6.06
C ARG A 53 -6.31 -0.13 -4.58
N ILE A 54 -5.88 0.89 -3.85
CA ILE A 54 -5.58 0.79 -2.41
C ILE A 54 -6.85 0.46 -1.63
N MET A 55 -7.95 1.14 -1.90
CA MET A 55 -9.20 0.96 -1.18
C MET A 55 -9.80 -0.44 -1.36
N ARG A 56 -9.40 -1.16 -2.40
CA ARG A 56 -9.78 -2.55 -2.65
C ARG A 56 -8.81 -3.57 -2.06
N THR A 57 -7.61 -3.16 -1.65
CA THR A 57 -6.52 -4.07 -1.30
C THR A 57 -6.57 -4.45 0.17
N ARG A 58 -6.65 -5.75 0.44
CA ARG A 58 -6.55 -6.30 1.79
C ARG A 58 -5.11 -6.14 2.29
N TYR A 59 -4.91 -6.21 3.59
CA TYR A 59 -3.61 -5.96 4.23
C TYR A 59 -3.32 -6.95 5.36
N ARG A 60 -2.11 -6.87 5.93
CA ARG A 60 -1.67 -7.72 7.04
C ARG A 60 -1.62 -6.91 8.33
N ILE A 61 -2.10 -7.50 9.42
CA ILE A 61 -2.01 -6.90 10.76
C ILE A 61 -0.90 -7.56 11.57
N ASP A 62 -0.78 -8.87 11.48
CA ASP A 62 0.03 -9.71 12.37
C ASP A 62 1.42 -10.04 11.81
N THR A 63 1.71 -9.64 10.60
CA THR A 63 3.01 -9.85 9.94
C THR A 63 3.39 -8.61 9.15
N PHE A 64 4.59 -8.61 8.55
CA PHE A 64 5.00 -7.55 7.63
C PHE A 64 4.07 -7.47 6.42
N GLN A 65 3.94 -6.28 5.86
CA GLN A 65 3.11 -6.06 4.69
C GLN A 65 3.67 -6.80 3.47
N LYS A 66 2.78 -7.33 2.64
CA LYS A 66 3.13 -7.96 1.36
C LYS A 66 3.31 -6.94 0.25
N THR A 67 2.66 -5.79 0.38
CA THR A 67 2.70 -4.71 -0.58
C THR A 67 2.77 -3.38 0.15
N TYR A 68 3.59 -2.47 -0.37
CA TYR A 68 3.62 -1.07 0.04
C TYR A 68 3.22 -0.22 -1.16
N PHE A 69 2.42 0.81 -0.90
CA PHE A 69 2.06 1.78 -1.91
C PHE A 69 2.90 3.05 -1.74
N VAL A 70 3.37 3.57 -2.87
CA VAL A 70 4.37 4.63 -2.90
C VAL A 70 3.75 5.88 -3.50
N ILE A 71 3.69 6.97 -2.72
CA ILE A 71 3.27 8.27 -3.25
C ILE A 71 4.49 8.99 -3.87
N ASP A 72 4.23 9.82 -4.87
CA ASP A 72 5.27 10.66 -5.48
C ASP A 72 5.51 11.92 -4.65
N SER A 73 4.47 12.40 -3.97
CA SER A 73 4.54 13.58 -3.10
C SER A 73 3.32 13.58 -2.17
N PHE A 74 3.41 14.33 -1.08
CA PHE A 74 2.24 14.55 -0.21
C PHE A 74 1.14 15.32 -0.94
N GLU A 75 1.51 16.16 -1.90
CA GLU A 75 0.55 16.86 -2.74
C GLU A 75 -0.29 15.89 -3.57
N GLN A 76 0.30 14.83 -4.13
CA GLN A 76 -0.43 13.78 -4.82
C GLN A 76 -1.47 13.14 -3.91
N LEU A 77 -1.08 12.79 -2.69
CA LEU A 77 -1.98 12.18 -1.71
C LEU A 77 -3.12 13.13 -1.35
N MET A 78 -2.83 14.40 -1.11
CA MET A 78 -3.84 15.40 -0.74
C MET A 78 -4.84 15.64 -1.87
N ARG A 79 -4.38 15.70 -3.11
CA ARG A 79 -5.27 15.85 -4.27
C ARG A 79 -6.19 14.64 -4.46
N ALA A 80 -5.66 13.44 -4.27
CA ALA A 80 -6.45 12.22 -4.42
C ALA A 80 -7.52 12.07 -3.34
N THR A 81 -7.26 12.57 -2.13
CA THR A 81 -8.14 12.40 -0.97
C THR A 81 -9.05 13.60 -0.70
N GLY A 82 -8.93 14.68 -1.48
CA GLY A 82 -9.74 15.88 -1.34
C GLY A 82 -11.20 15.75 -1.81
N PRO A 83 -11.47 15.08 -2.95
CA PRO A 83 -12.83 14.95 -3.46
C PRO A 83 -13.72 14.07 -2.59
N ASP A 84 -15.05 14.22 -2.79
CA ASP A 84 -16.05 13.34 -2.18
C ASP A 84 -15.87 11.92 -2.70
N PHE A 85 -15.82 10.96 -1.77
CA PHE A 85 -15.62 9.53 -2.10
C PHE A 85 -16.91 8.79 -2.44
N SER A 86 -18.08 9.42 -2.34
CA SER A 86 -19.37 8.75 -2.57
C SER A 86 -19.42 8.00 -3.91
N PRO A 87 -19.01 8.59 -5.05
CA PRO A 87 -19.00 7.85 -6.32
C PRO A 87 -18.05 6.66 -6.31
N ILE A 88 -16.93 6.77 -5.59
CA ILE A 88 -15.95 5.69 -5.48
C ILE A 88 -16.51 4.55 -4.66
N TYR A 89 -17.18 4.82 -3.54
CA TYR A 89 -17.80 3.79 -2.72
C TYR A 89 -18.84 2.99 -3.49
N ALA A 90 -19.66 3.67 -4.29
CA ALA A 90 -20.66 3.00 -5.12
C ALA A 90 -20.00 2.05 -6.13
N LYS A 91 -18.92 2.47 -6.74
CA LYS A 91 -18.15 1.66 -7.69
C LYS A 91 -17.47 0.47 -7.00
N LEU A 92 -16.85 0.72 -5.85
CA LEU A 92 -16.12 -0.32 -5.10
C LEU A 92 -17.04 -1.39 -4.51
N ALA A 93 -18.28 -1.04 -4.20
CA ALA A 93 -19.25 -1.98 -3.66
C ALA A 93 -19.56 -3.14 -4.63
N ALA A 94 -19.38 -2.91 -5.93
CA ALA A 94 -19.60 -3.92 -6.97
C ALA A 94 -18.34 -4.70 -7.34
N GLN A 95 -17.19 -4.39 -6.70
CA GLN A 95 -15.90 -4.99 -7.04
C GLN A 95 -15.39 -5.84 -5.89
N ASP A 96 -14.69 -6.94 -6.22
CA ASP A 96 -14.05 -7.79 -5.24
C ASP A 96 -12.83 -7.07 -4.62
N THR A 97 -12.49 -7.48 -3.39
CA THR A 97 -11.23 -7.05 -2.77
C THR A 97 -10.05 -7.71 -3.48
N ILE A 98 -8.88 -7.10 -3.35
CA ILE A 98 -7.64 -7.58 -3.94
C ILE A 98 -6.76 -8.17 -2.83
N PRO A 99 -6.26 -9.41 -2.97
CA PRO A 99 -5.34 -9.99 -2.00
C PRO A 99 -4.11 -9.11 -1.76
N ALA A 100 -3.59 -9.12 -0.53
CA ALA A 100 -2.55 -8.21 -0.08
C ALA A 100 -1.26 -8.28 -0.91
N GLY A 101 -0.93 -9.44 -1.47
CA GLY A 101 0.31 -9.64 -2.23
C GLY A 101 0.16 -9.64 -3.74
N GLU A 102 -1.05 -9.43 -4.26
CA GLU A 102 -1.32 -9.52 -5.69
C GLU A 102 -0.86 -8.27 -6.44
N VAL A 103 -0.23 -8.48 -7.60
CA VAL A 103 0.08 -7.41 -8.55
C VAL A 103 -0.90 -7.54 -9.71
N ARG A 104 -1.51 -6.42 -10.10
CA ARG A 104 -2.52 -6.36 -11.15
C ARG A 104 -2.00 -5.62 -12.37
N GLU A 105 -2.57 -5.95 -13.53
CA GLU A 105 -2.39 -5.15 -14.74
C GLU A 105 -2.87 -3.72 -14.47
N GLY A 106 -2.09 -2.74 -14.90
CA GLY A 106 -2.37 -1.34 -14.62
C GLY A 106 -1.63 -0.79 -13.40
N ASP A 107 -1.08 -1.64 -12.54
CA ASP A 107 -0.26 -1.19 -11.41
C ASP A 107 1.03 -0.56 -11.91
N GLN A 108 1.41 0.57 -11.31
CA GLN A 108 2.75 1.15 -11.52
C GLN A 108 3.71 0.45 -10.57
N VAL A 109 4.33 -0.64 -11.02
CA VAL A 109 5.20 -1.45 -10.16
C VAL A 109 6.59 -0.86 -10.13
N LEU A 110 7.01 -0.36 -8.96
CA LEU A 110 8.38 0.09 -8.73
C LEU A 110 9.30 -1.11 -8.50
N GLN A 111 8.79 -2.10 -7.75
CA GLN A 111 9.49 -3.36 -7.53
C GLN A 111 8.47 -4.45 -7.25
N ARG A 112 8.51 -5.52 -8.05
CA ARG A 112 7.71 -6.70 -7.78
C ARG A 112 8.39 -7.54 -6.72
N GLY A 113 7.66 -7.89 -5.65
CA GLY A 113 8.19 -8.68 -4.56
C GLY A 113 8.35 -10.15 -4.92
N SER A 114 9.31 -10.80 -4.25
CA SER A 114 9.54 -12.25 -4.40
C SER A 114 8.45 -13.08 -3.69
N GLY A 115 7.78 -12.50 -2.70
CA GLY A 115 6.81 -13.22 -1.88
C GLY A 115 7.43 -14.18 -0.88
N GLN A 116 8.72 -14.13 -0.69
CA GLN A 116 9.42 -15.05 0.21
C GLN A 116 8.95 -14.84 1.66
N GLY A 117 8.54 -15.93 2.31
CA GLY A 117 8.09 -15.89 3.69
C GLY A 117 6.66 -15.39 3.90
N TRP A 118 5.90 -15.15 2.82
CA TRP A 118 4.52 -14.70 2.95
C TRP A 118 3.61 -15.80 3.49
N ALA A 119 2.73 -15.42 4.43
CA ALA A 119 1.62 -16.30 4.83
C ALA A 119 0.57 -16.37 3.72
N MET A 120 -0.01 -17.56 3.51
CA MET A 120 -0.96 -17.79 2.42
C MET A 120 -2.36 -17.25 2.76
N ASP A 121 -2.68 -17.06 4.03
CA ASP A 121 -3.96 -16.55 4.49
C ASP A 121 -3.77 -15.54 5.61
N GLY A 122 -4.87 -14.90 6.05
CA GLY A 122 -4.83 -13.91 7.11
C GLY A 122 -4.85 -12.46 6.63
N ASP A 123 -5.02 -12.23 5.32
CA ASP A 123 -5.24 -10.89 4.79
C ASP A 123 -6.58 -10.32 5.29
N VAL A 124 -6.59 -9.06 5.68
CA VAL A 124 -7.80 -8.32 6.09
C VAL A 124 -8.12 -7.15 5.12
#